data_8ca69a01d1a90b569b6374a0caebb5d7
#
_entry.id   8ca69a01d1a90b569b6374a0caebb5d7
#
_cell.length_a   1.000
_cell.length_b   1.000
_cell.length_c   1.000
_cell.angle_alpha   90.00
_cell.angle_beta   90.00
_cell.angle_gamma   90.00
#
_symmetry.space_group_name_H-M   'P 1'
#
loop_
_entity.id
_entity.type
_entity.pdbx_description
1 polymer ?
#
loop_
_entity_poly.entity_id
_entity_poly.type
_entity_poly.pdbx_seq_one_letter_code
_entity_poly.pdbx_strand_id
1 'polypeptide(L)'
;NYYAVGVKCSNGYREYKSRVDDYKNDVLCFVFISIGKKESNVFLNNSTSKFLTTSKSKYTPTSVELATFCLGKKLLAVNAKNVIESIGIEELQTSIDMDKKNHFKGMVLHKDKLVSVLDIRDFVNEEITNEKLTNIILVEYDKDNIEHCVGILVSSLETVSVVEEKSIQHIQNHFLGTGTLVESIVEINDFENSKVAMVLDIKKIDENLTKRI
;
A
#
# COMPACT_ATOMS: atom_id res chain seq x y z
N ASN A 1 -4.24 -17.77 -8.52
CA ASN A 1 -4.23 -19.13 -9.10
C ASN A 1 -4.26 -20.15 -7.98
N TYR A 2 -5.07 -21.23 -8.16
CA TYR A 2 -5.02 -22.40 -7.30
C TYR A 2 -4.14 -23.45 -7.95
N TYR A 3 -3.39 -24.09 -7.10
CA TYR A 3 -2.55 -25.21 -7.50
C TYR A 3 -2.86 -26.39 -6.60
N ALA A 4 -3.05 -27.56 -7.19
CA ALA A 4 -2.86 -28.80 -6.44
C ALA A 4 -1.36 -29.04 -6.37
N VAL A 5 -0.85 -29.29 -5.15
CA VAL A 5 0.58 -29.52 -4.92
C VAL A 5 0.76 -30.96 -4.48
N GLY A 6 1.43 -31.74 -5.31
CA GLY A 6 1.91 -33.06 -4.94
C GLY A 6 3.34 -32.95 -4.42
N VAL A 7 3.62 -33.55 -3.28
CA VAL A 7 4.99 -33.61 -2.72
C VAL A 7 5.37 -35.06 -2.52
N LYS A 8 6.52 -35.44 -3.04
CA LYS A 8 7.10 -36.77 -2.80
C LYS A 8 8.56 -36.62 -2.39
N CYS A 9 8.89 -37.22 -1.29
CA CYS A 9 10.27 -37.36 -0.87
C CYS A 9 10.84 -38.68 -1.45
N SER A 10 11.99 -38.61 -2.08
CA SER A 10 12.72 -39.85 -2.48
C SER A 10 13.49 -40.37 -1.27
N ASN A 11 13.44 -41.68 -1.08
CA ASN A 11 14.25 -42.33 -0.06
C ASN A 11 15.71 -42.47 -0.50
N GLY A 12 16.36 -41.32 -0.71
CA GLY A 12 17.76 -41.19 -1.11
C GLY A 12 17.99 -41.48 -2.59
N TYR A 13 18.31 -40.43 -3.35
CA TYR A 13 18.85 -40.53 -4.69
C TYR A 13 20.39 -40.65 -4.59
N ARG A 14 20.97 -41.74 -5.12
CA ARG A 14 22.40 -41.88 -5.21
C ARG A 14 22.88 -41.34 -6.55
N GLU A 15 23.43 -40.17 -6.57
CA GLU A 15 23.91 -39.54 -7.80
C GLU A 15 25.29 -40.04 -8.23
N TYR A 16 26.12 -40.55 -7.33
CA TYR A 16 27.44 -41.10 -7.67
C TYR A 16 27.93 -42.14 -6.66
N LYS A 17 28.44 -43.20 -7.17
CA LYS A 17 29.07 -44.25 -6.37
C LYS A 17 30.59 -44.14 -6.46
N SER A 18 31.22 -43.39 -5.58
CA SER A 18 32.54 -43.76 -5.14
C SER A 18 32.42 -44.74 -3.96
N ARG A 19 33.38 -45.62 -3.77
CA ARG A 19 33.35 -46.67 -2.73
C ARG A 19 33.33 -46.16 -1.29
N VAL A 20 33.28 -44.87 -1.05
CA VAL A 20 33.48 -44.22 0.25
C VAL A 20 32.35 -43.20 0.57
N ASP A 21 31.42 -42.90 -0.36
CA ASP A 21 30.40 -41.88 -0.13
C ASP A 21 29.06 -42.47 0.27
N ASP A 22 28.72 -42.30 1.54
CA ASP A 22 27.38 -42.57 2.11
C ASP A 22 26.44 -41.37 1.92
N TYR A 23 26.45 -40.77 0.72
CA TYR A 23 25.65 -39.60 0.43
C TYR A 23 24.18 -40.02 0.28
N LYS A 24 23.39 -39.73 1.30
CA LYS A 24 21.91 -39.81 1.28
C LYS A 24 21.36 -38.42 1.14
N ASN A 25 21.17 -37.97 -0.09
CA ASN A 25 20.43 -36.72 -0.33
C ASN A 25 18.94 -37.06 -0.41
N ASP A 26 18.15 -36.50 0.50
CA ASP A 26 16.70 -36.53 0.39
C ASP A 26 16.28 -35.49 -0.66
N VAL A 27 15.75 -35.96 -1.78
CA VAL A 27 15.22 -35.12 -2.84
C VAL A 27 13.72 -34.97 -2.64
N LEU A 28 13.27 -33.70 -2.42
CA LEU A 28 11.87 -33.34 -2.39
C LEU A 28 11.43 -32.91 -3.79
N CYS A 29 10.51 -33.67 -4.38
CA CYS A 29 9.92 -33.34 -5.66
C CYS A 29 8.55 -32.69 -5.44
N PHE A 30 8.36 -31.48 -5.99
CA PHE A 30 7.10 -30.74 -5.95
C PHE A 30 6.50 -30.72 -7.35
N VAL A 31 5.24 -31.11 -7.46
CA VAL A 31 4.47 -30.99 -8.69
C VAL A 31 3.35 -29.98 -8.45
N PHE A 32 3.31 -28.92 -9.21
CA PHE A 32 2.28 -27.89 -9.15
C PHE A 32 1.36 -28.05 -10.36
N ILE A 33 0.10 -28.37 -10.12
CA ILE A 33 -0.93 -28.46 -11.16
C ILE A 33 -1.86 -27.27 -10.96
N SER A 34 -1.91 -26.35 -11.94
CA SER A 34 -2.86 -25.25 -11.89
C SER A 34 -4.27 -25.76 -12.07
N ILE A 35 -5.14 -25.56 -11.06
CA ILE A 35 -6.53 -26.03 -11.06
C ILE A 35 -7.53 -24.89 -11.24
N GLY A 36 -7.05 -23.64 -11.34
CA GLY A 36 -7.88 -22.48 -11.62
C GLY A 36 -7.34 -21.19 -11.06
N LYS A 37 -8.03 -20.12 -11.41
CA LYS A 37 -7.80 -18.79 -10.80
C LYS A 37 -8.90 -18.56 -9.76
N LYS A 38 -8.55 -18.39 -8.50
CA LYS A 38 -9.50 -17.81 -7.55
C LYS A 38 -9.56 -16.33 -7.83
N GLU A 39 -10.74 -15.88 -8.16
CA GLU A 39 -11.11 -14.50 -7.99
C GLU A 39 -11.54 -14.37 -6.52
N SER A 40 -10.61 -14.14 -5.62
CA SER A 40 -10.94 -13.86 -4.22
C SER A 40 -9.72 -13.48 -3.42
N ASN A 41 -9.94 -12.63 -2.47
CA ASN A 41 -9.04 -12.10 -1.47
C ASN A 41 -8.22 -13.18 -0.78
N VAL A 42 -6.94 -13.23 -1.03
CA VAL A 42 -6.01 -14.07 -0.28
C VAL A 42 -5.12 -13.14 0.53
N PHE A 43 -5.32 -13.20 1.84
CA PHE A 43 -4.37 -12.64 2.80
C PHE A 43 -3.08 -13.44 2.73
N LEU A 44 -2.02 -12.88 2.22
CA LEU A 44 -0.68 -13.41 2.38
C LEU A 44 0.04 -12.54 3.41
N ASN A 45 0.17 -13.09 4.60
CA ASN A 45 1.10 -12.59 5.60
C ASN A 45 2.53 -12.87 5.14
N ASN A 46 3.10 -11.96 4.41
CA ASN A 46 4.54 -11.79 4.27
C ASN A 46 4.84 -10.30 4.34
N SER A 47 5.89 -9.95 5.02
CA SER A 47 6.38 -8.65 5.45
C SER A 47 6.53 -7.53 4.40
N THR A 48 5.92 -7.66 3.25
CA THR A 48 5.58 -6.61 2.32
C THR A 48 4.06 -6.63 2.16
N SER A 49 3.38 -5.78 2.91
CA SER A 49 1.95 -5.59 2.77
C SER A 49 1.66 -4.99 1.39
N LYS A 50 1.07 -5.79 0.51
CA LYS A 50 0.67 -5.37 -0.84
C LYS A 50 -0.80 -5.01 -0.84
N PHE A 51 -1.15 -3.97 -1.57
CA PHE A 51 -2.55 -3.66 -1.86
C PHE A 51 -3.25 -4.87 -2.49
N LEU A 52 -4.47 -5.14 -2.02
CA LEU A 52 -5.31 -6.17 -2.60
C LEU A 52 -5.95 -5.64 -3.89
N THR A 53 -5.78 -6.35 -5.00
CA THR A 53 -6.49 -6.00 -6.23
C THR A 53 -7.83 -6.71 -6.26
N THR A 54 -8.92 -5.96 -6.14
CA THR A 54 -10.27 -6.48 -6.43
C THR A 54 -10.48 -6.48 -7.94
N SER A 55 -10.47 -7.66 -8.54
CA SER A 55 -10.76 -7.83 -9.95
C SER A 55 -12.25 -7.85 -10.21
N LYS A 56 -12.69 -7.11 -11.16
CA LYS A 56 -13.91 -7.10 -11.98
C LYS A 56 -14.68 -5.79 -12.01
N SER A 57 -14.00 -4.67 -12.14
CA SER A 57 -14.67 -3.60 -12.85
C SER A 57 -14.28 -3.70 -14.33
N LYS A 58 -15.25 -3.60 -15.21
CA LYS A 58 -15.00 -3.43 -16.65
C LYS A 58 -14.22 -2.12 -16.80
N TYR A 59 -12.98 -2.21 -17.24
CA TYR A 59 -12.23 -1.01 -17.63
C TYR A 59 -13.02 -0.28 -18.70
N THR A 60 -13.50 0.90 -18.34
CA THR A 60 -14.02 1.86 -19.33
C THR A 60 -12.90 2.86 -19.63
N PRO A 61 -12.90 3.55 -20.78
CA PRO A 61 -11.88 4.56 -21.10
C PRO A 61 -11.80 5.70 -20.08
N THR A 62 -12.76 5.82 -19.18
CA THR A 62 -12.88 6.85 -18.15
C THR A 62 -12.83 6.27 -16.74
N SER A 63 -12.17 5.14 -16.53
CA SER A 63 -12.00 4.56 -15.19
C SER A 63 -10.68 4.96 -14.56
N VAL A 64 -10.69 5.15 -13.24
CA VAL A 64 -9.53 5.50 -12.41
C VAL A 64 -9.32 4.38 -11.39
N GLU A 65 -8.07 3.97 -11.22
CA GLU A 65 -7.65 3.05 -10.17
C GLU A 65 -7.23 3.83 -8.93
N LEU A 66 -7.85 3.52 -7.81
CA LEU A 66 -7.58 4.13 -6.52
C LEU A 66 -7.04 3.09 -5.54
N ALA A 67 -5.85 3.31 -5.03
CA ALA A 67 -5.31 2.56 -3.91
C ALA A 67 -5.91 3.11 -2.62
N THR A 68 -6.62 2.26 -1.87
CA THR A 68 -7.33 2.64 -0.64
C THR A 68 -6.62 2.13 0.60
N PHE A 69 -6.71 2.91 1.67
CA PHE A 69 -6.11 2.61 2.97
C PHE A 69 -6.87 3.32 4.08
N CYS A 70 -6.75 2.82 5.29
CA CYS A 70 -7.33 3.47 6.45
C CYS A 70 -6.29 4.28 7.21
N LEU A 71 -6.72 5.43 7.72
CA LEU A 71 -6.01 6.24 8.68
C LEU A 71 -6.98 6.56 9.81
N GLY A 72 -6.84 5.86 10.92
CA GLY A 72 -7.85 5.85 11.94
C GLY A 72 -9.17 5.27 11.39
N LYS A 73 -10.25 6.00 11.58
CA LYS A 73 -11.59 5.61 11.11
C LYS A 73 -11.87 6.03 9.66
N LYS A 74 -10.96 6.78 9.05
CA LYS A 74 -11.17 7.34 7.71
C LYS A 74 -10.62 6.42 6.64
N LEU A 75 -11.43 6.17 5.63
CA LEU A 75 -11.01 5.53 4.40
C LEU A 75 -10.48 6.61 3.45
N LEU A 76 -9.21 6.49 3.11
CA LEU A 76 -8.50 7.40 2.24
C LEU A 76 -8.14 6.68 0.94
N ALA A 77 -7.91 7.44 -0.11
CA ALA A 77 -7.49 6.93 -1.40
C ALA A 77 -6.45 7.84 -2.05
N VAL A 78 -5.58 7.24 -2.84
CA VAL A 78 -4.68 7.93 -3.76
C VAL A 78 -4.77 7.28 -5.12
N ASN A 79 -4.43 8.00 -6.18
CA ASN A 79 -4.36 7.38 -7.49
C ASN A 79 -3.33 6.24 -7.48
N ALA A 80 -3.75 5.04 -7.86
CA ALA A 80 -2.89 3.84 -7.76
C ALA A 80 -1.61 3.95 -8.59
N LYS A 81 -1.64 4.72 -9.69
CA LYS A 81 -0.44 4.98 -10.52
C LYS A 81 0.67 5.72 -9.77
N ASN A 82 0.32 6.47 -8.72
CA ASN A 82 1.27 7.23 -7.92
C ASN A 82 1.87 6.40 -6.77
N VAL A 83 1.32 5.21 -6.51
CA VAL A 83 1.81 4.33 -5.45
C VAL A 83 2.99 3.50 -5.98
N ILE A 84 4.14 3.66 -5.35
CA ILE A 84 5.33 2.87 -5.66
C ILE A 84 5.24 1.51 -5.01
N GLU A 85 5.09 1.51 -3.67
CA GLU A 85 4.95 0.29 -2.85
C GLU A 85 4.42 0.63 -1.46
N SER A 86 4.13 -0.40 -0.69
CA SER A 86 3.87 -0.28 0.74
C SER A 86 4.87 -1.14 1.52
N ILE A 87 5.35 -0.60 2.62
CA ILE A 87 6.33 -1.22 3.50
C ILE A 87 5.83 -1.20 4.94
N GLY A 88 6.39 -2.07 5.79
CA GLY A 88 6.03 -2.10 7.20
C GLY A 88 6.62 -0.91 7.96
N ILE A 89 6.00 -0.54 9.09
CA ILE A 89 6.49 0.55 9.94
C ILE A 89 7.85 0.25 10.56
N GLU A 90 8.26 -1.01 10.63
CA GLU A 90 9.56 -1.47 11.12
C GLU A 90 10.73 -0.96 10.29
N GLU A 91 10.50 -0.59 9.02
CA GLU A 91 11.50 0.01 8.14
C GLU A 91 11.76 1.49 8.45
N LEU A 92 10.92 2.11 9.30
CA LEU A 92 11.02 3.52 9.64
C LEU A 92 12.25 3.79 10.52
N GLN A 93 13.15 4.59 10.01
CA GLN A 93 14.27 5.14 10.77
C GLN A 93 13.85 6.48 11.39
N THR A 94 13.61 6.47 12.70
CA THR A 94 13.22 7.67 13.43
C THR A 94 14.44 8.52 13.76
N SER A 95 14.34 9.84 13.60
CA SER A 95 15.35 10.79 14.06
C SER A 95 15.19 11.06 15.57
N ILE A 96 16.29 11.31 16.27
CA ILE A 96 16.34 11.47 17.73
C ILE A 96 15.64 12.74 18.24
N ASP A 97 15.48 13.77 17.38
CA ASP A 97 14.96 15.10 17.75
C ASP A 97 13.55 15.39 17.23
N MET A 98 12.65 14.41 17.29
CA MET A 98 11.29 14.64 16.81
C MET A 98 10.38 15.23 17.86
N ASP A 99 10.07 16.50 17.70
CA ASP A 99 8.95 17.12 18.38
C ASP A 99 7.64 16.36 18.03
N LYS A 100 6.85 15.97 19.03
CA LYS A 100 5.61 15.22 18.83
C LYS A 100 4.59 15.95 17.92
N LYS A 101 4.76 17.26 17.76
CA LYS A 101 3.93 18.12 16.89
C LYS A 101 4.37 18.13 15.42
N ASN A 102 5.50 17.52 15.09
CA ASN A 102 5.98 17.51 13.73
C ASN A 102 5.33 16.40 12.91
N HIS A 103 4.82 16.72 11.73
CA HIS A 103 4.25 15.75 10.79
C HIS A 103 5.30 14.77 10.25
N PHE A 104 6.54 15.18 10.20
CA PHE A 104 7.67 14.34 9.82
C PHE A 104 7.97 13.31 10.93
N LYS A 105 7.95 12.01 10.59
CA LYS A 105 8.15 10.92 11.55
C LYS A 105 9.44 10.14 11.37
N GLY A 106 10.17 10.39 10.31
CA GLY A 106 11.43 9.74 10.01
C GLY A 106 11.67 9.58 8.53
N MET A 107 12.55 8.66 8.21
CA MET A 107 12.91 8.34 6.85
C MET A 107 12.92 6.83 6.66
N VAL A 108 12.71 6.40 5.42
CA VAL A 108 12.94 5.02 4.98
C VAL A 108 13.90 5.02 3.81
N LEU A 109 14.66 3.95 3.68
CA LEU A 109 15.55 3.76 2.54
C LEU A 109 14.79 2.98 1.45
N HIS A 110 14.56 3.61 0.30
CA HIS A 110 13.95 2.97 -0.85
C HIS A 110 14.84 3.14 -2.08
N LYS A 111 15.30 2.03 -2.67
CA LYS A 111 16.18 2.04 -3.88
C LYS A 111 17.36 3.03 -3.75
N ASP A 112 18.09 2.95 -2.64
CA ASP A 112 19.24 3.81 -2.30
C ASP A 112 18.92 5.30 -2.15
N LYS A 113 17.63 5.68 -2.06
CA LYS A 113 17.18 7.04 -1.76
C LYS A 113 16.51 7.09 -0.39
N LEU A 114 16.81 8.14 0.38
CA LEU A 114 16.11 8.42 1.63
C LEU A 114 14.79 9.12 1.31
N VAL A 115 13.69 8.52 1.75
CA VAL A 115 12.33 9.03 1.57
C VAL A 115 11.79 9.49 2.91
N SER A 116 11.32 10.74 2.97
CA SER A 116 10.70 11.31 4.17
C SER A 116 9.34 10.67 4.43
N VAL A 117 9.07 10.34 5.69
CA VAL A 117 7.80 9.72 6.12
C VAL A 117 6.99 10.68 6.97
N LEU A 118 5.73 10.83 6.63
CA LEU A 118 4.81 11.81 7.21
C LEU A 118 3.62 11.14 7.90
N ASP A 119 3.20 11.74 9.00
CA ASP A 119 1.89 11.53 9.62
C ASP A 119 0.94 12.62 9.13
N ILE A 120 -0.05 12.24 8.36
CA ILE A 120 -0.97 13.18 7.73
C ILE A 120 -2.31 13.32 8.47
N ARG A 121 -2.47 12.77 9.68
CA ARG A 121 -3.75 12.80 10.42
C ARG A 121 -4.32 14.19 10.56
N ASP A 122 -3.50 15.19 10.90
CA ASP A 122 -3.95 16.57 11.04
C ASP A 122 -4.45 17.20 9.74
N PHE A 123 -3.91 16.73 8.58
CA PHE A 123 -4.31 17.25 7.26
C PHE A 123 -5.62 16.66 6.75
N VAL A 124 -6.07 15.58 7.36
CA VAL A 124 -7.35 14.94 7.06
C VAL A 124 -8.35 15.08 8.22
N ASN A 125 -8.03 15.89 9.22
CA ASN A 125 -8.83 16.08 10.44
C ASN A 125 -9.16 14.76 11.16
N GLU A 126 -8.19 13.84 11.19
CA GLU A 126 -8.31 12.61 11.98
C GLU A 126 -7.71 12.84 13.36
N GLU A 127 -8.45 12.48 14.39
CA GLU A 127 -7.95 12.59 15.75
C GLU A 127 -6.75 11.66 15.96
N ILE A 128 -5.73 12.15 16.68
CA ILE A 128 -4.61 11.33 17.10
C ILE A 128 -5.10 10.39 18.18
N THR A 129 -5.62 9.24 17.76
CA THR A 129 -6.05 8.17 18.63
C THR A 129 -4.88 7.25 18.98
N ASN A 130 -5.07 6.33 19.93
CA ASN A 130 -4.12 5.27 20.24
C ASN A 130 -4.06 4.19 19.16
N GLU A 131 -4.69 4.41 18.01
CA GLU A 131 -4.68 3.47 16.90
C GLU A 131 -3.26 3.35 16.32
N LYS A 132 -2.81 2.12 16.21
CA LYS A 132 -1.47 1.81 15.78
C LYS A 132 -1.34 2.00 14.28
N LEU A 133 -0.44 2.86 13.87
CA LEU A 133 0.00 2.94 12.48
C LEU A 133 0.92 1.74 12.21
N THR A 134 0.67 1.01 11.15
CA THR A 134 1.35 -0.28 10.89
C THR A 134 2.11 -0.31 9.57
N ASN A 135 1.76 0.57 8.64
CA ASN A 135 2.32 0.58 7.31
C ASN A 135 2.72 1.97 6.85
N ILE A 136 3.60 2.00 5.87
CA ILE A 136 4.02 3.21 5.15
C ILE A 136 3.69 2.97 3.68
N ILE A 137 2.97 3.88 3.06
CA ILE A 137 2.73 3.89 1.62
C ILE A 137 3.70 4.87 0.99
N LEU A 138 4.55 4.42 0.07
CA LEU A 138 5.42 5.27 -0.72
C LEU A 138 4.66 5.73 -1.95
N VAL A 139 4.54 7.04 -2.09
CA VAL A 139 3.85 7.69 -3.21
C VAL A 139 4.78 8.65 -3.93
N GLU A 140 4.67 8.68 -5.26
CA GLU A 140 5.39 9.61 -6.11
C GLU A 140 4.44 10.64 -6.72
N TYR A 141 4.95 11.83 -6.98
CA TYR A 141 4.23 12.90 -7.65
C TYR A 141 5.21 13.83 -8.34
N ASP A 142 4.76 14.41 -9.46
CA ASP A 142 5.51 15.42 -10.19
C ASP A 142 5.17 16.83 -9.67
N LYS A 143 6.21 17.59 -9.37
CA LYS A 143 6.11 19.01 -9.07
C LYS A 143 7.24 19.75 -9.79
N ASP A 144 6.90 20.77 -10.54
CA ASP A 144 7.85 21.58 -11.32
C ASP A 144 8.75 20.74 -12.27
N ASN A 145 8.19 19.66 -12.83
CA ASN A 145 8.89 18.64 -13.63
C ASN A 145 9.99 17.88 -12.86
N ILE A 146 9.89 17.84 -11.54
CA ILE A 146 10.75 17.06 -10.66
C ILE A 146 9.89 15.99 -10.00
N GLU A 147 10.34 14.75 -10.08
CA GLU A 147 9.73 13.62 -9.40
C GLU A 147 10.08 13.64 -7.92
N HIS A 148 9.06 13.70 -7.09
CA HIS A 148 9.15 13.64 -5.64
C HIS A 148 8.58 12.33 -5.13
N CYS A 149 9.15 11.83 -4.04
CA CYS A 149 8.64 10.65 -3.34
C CYS A 149 8.47 10.96 -1.85
N VAL A 150 7.35 10.53 -1.29
CA VAL A 150 7.04 10.68 0.13
C VAL A 150 6.38 9.42 0.68
N GLY A 151 6.70 9.08 1.93
CA GLY A 151 6.04 8.02 2.67
C GLY A 151 4.89 8.57 3.53
N ILE A 152 3.78 7.89 3.54
CA ILE A 152 2.60 8.23 4.35
C ILE A 152 2.35 7.09 5.33
N LEU A 153 2.33 7.43 6.64
CA LEU A 153 1.96 6.47 7.69
C LEU A 153 0.46 6.18 7.64
N VAL A 154 0.08 4.90 7.68
CA VAL A 154 -1.30 4.46 7.63
C VAL A 154 -1.59 3.34 8.64
N SER A 155 -2.87 3.19 9.02
CA SER A 155 -3.30 2.15 9.97
C SER A 155 -3.42 0.79 9.30
N SER A 156 -4.00 0.75 8.10
CA SER A 156 -4.16 -0.48 7.32
C SER A 156 -4.20 -0.19 5.83
N LEU A 157 -3.79 -1.19 5.05
CA LEU A 157 -3.97 -1.18 3.61
C LEU A 157 -5.28 -1.89 3.29
N GLU A 158 -6.02 -1.31 2.33
CA GLU A 158 -7.27 -1.87 1.84
C GLU A 158 -7.08 -2.43 0.43
N THR A 159 -7.93 -2.10 -0.50
CA THR A 159 -7.94 -2.63 -1.85
C THR A 159 -7.55 -1.58 -2.89
N VAL A 160 -7.15 -2.03 -4.07
CA VAL A 160 -7.17 -1.17 -5.25
C VAL A 160 -8.55 -1.28 -5.89
N SER A 161 -9.28 -0.18 -5.90
CA SER A 161 -10.63 -0.08 -6.44
C SER A 161 -10.62 0.64 -7.78
N VAL A 162 -11.36 0.12 -8.74
CA VAL A 162 -11.57 0.78 -10.03
C VAL A 162 -12.91 1.50 -9.99
N VAL A 163 -12.88 2.82 -10.16
CA VAL A 163 -14.07 3.67 -10.13
C VAL A 163 -14.21 4.42 -11.45
N GLU A 164 -15.43 4.79 -11.83
CA GLU A 164 -15.64 5.67 -12.96
C GLU A 164 -15.27 7.10 -12.59
N GLU A 165 -14.53 7.79 -13.43
CA GLU A 165 -14.09 9.17 -13.19
C GLU A 165 -15.26 10.12 -12.83
N LYS A 166 -16.41 9.92 -13.47
CA LYS A 166 -17.63 10.70 -13.19
C LYS A 166 -18.21 10.46 -11.78
N SER A 167 -17.85 9.38 -11.10
CA SER A 167 -18.29 9.09 -9.71
C SER A 167 -17.44 9.83 -8.67
N ILE A 168 -16.30 10.39 -9.07
CA ILE A 168 -15.42 11.17 -8.20
C ILE A 168 -16.00 12.58 -8.07
N GLN A 169 -16.39 12.94 -6.86
CA GLN A 169 -16.97 14.24 -6.55
C GLN A 169 -15.91 15.19 -5.99
N HIS A 170 -15.50 16.17 -6.78
CA HIS A 170 -14.57 17.19 -6.32
C HIS A 170 -15.20 18.10 -5.27
N ILE A 171 -14.49 18.31 -4.17
CA ILE A 171 -14.93 19.17 -3.10
C ILE A 171 -14.42 20.59 -3.38
N GLN A 172 -15.34 21.57 -3.35
CA GLN A 172 -14.96 22.97 -3.57
C GLN A 172 -14.08 23.46 -2.41
N ASN A 173 -12.98 24.14 -2.74
CA ASN A 173 -11.94 24.53 -1.77
C ASN A 173 -12.46 25.38 -0.59
N HIS A 174 -13.57 26.12 -0.75
CA HIS A 174 -14.13 26.92 0.33
C HIS A 174 -14.87 26.10 1.41
N PHE A 175 -15.21 24.83 1.14
CA PHE A 175 -15.74 23.92 2.15
C PHE A 175 -14.65 23.14 2.87
N LEU A 176 -13.44 23.13 2.31
CA LEU A 176 -12.29 22.49 2.91
C LEU A 176 -11.52 23.51 3.75
N GLY A 177 -11.18 23.17 4.97
CA GLY A 177 -10.28 23.99 5.79
C GLY A 177 -8.95 24.21 5.07
N THR A 178 -8.29 25.35 5.35
CA THR A 178 -6.95 25.59 4.83
C THR A 178 -5.99 24.50 5.29
N GLY A 179 -5.25 23.92 4.35
CA GLY A 179 -4.24 22.89 4.64
C GLY A 179 -4.75 21.45 4.62
N THR A 180 -5.98 21.19 4.14
CA THR A 180 -6.42 19.81 3.92
C THR A 180 -5.80 19.22 2.65
N LEU A 181 -5.47 17.93 2.70
CA LEU A 181 -5.00 17.15 1.55
C LEU A 181 -6.16 16.55 0.74
N VAL A 182 -7.38 16.56 1.25
CA VAL A 182 -8.54 15.97 0.56
C VAL A 182 -8.94 16.87 -0.60
N GLU A 183 -9.05 16.31 -1.80
CA GLU A 183 -9.50 17.03 -3.02
C GLU A 183 -10.88 16.57 -3.49
N SER A 184 -11.22 15.33 -3.25
CA SER A 184 -12.48 14.75 -3.72
C SER A 184 -12.91 13.57 -2.84
N ILE A 185 -14.16 13.15 -3.03
CA ILE A 185 -14.73 11.97 -2.40
C ILE A 185 -15.27 11.04 -3.47
N VAL A 186 -15.29 9.77 -3.15
CA VAL A 186 -15.83 8.74 -4.04
C VAL A 186 -16.46 7.62 -3.24
N GLU A 187 -17.57 7.11 -3.73
CA GLU A 187 -18.21 5.94 -3.17
C GLU A 187 -17.57 4.67 -3.74
N ILE A 188 -17.06 3.83 -2.85
CA ILE A 188 -16.46 2.55 -3.17
C ILE A 188 -17.41 1.46 -2.72
N ASN A 189 -17.91 0.71 -3.69
CA ASN A 189 -18.82 -0.40 -3.43
C ASN A 189 -17.99 -1.68 -3.24
N ASP A 190 -17.99 -2.21 -2.05
CA ASP A 190 -17.56 -3.57 -1.75
C ASP A 190 -18.80 -4.48 -1.70
N PHE A 191 -18.62 -5.78 -1.90
CA PHE A 191 -19.71 -6.76 -2.09
C PHE A 191 -20.84 -6.68 -1.05
N GLU A 192 -20.59 -6.13 0.12
CA GLU A 192 -21.56 -6.06 1.22
C GLU A 192 -21.86 -4.64 1.74
N ASN A 193 -21.00 -3.67 1.48
CA ASN A 193 -21.13 -2.32 2.00
C ASN A 193 -20.58 -1.27 1.03
N SER A 194 -21.28 -0.15 0.95
CA SER A 194 -20.77 1.06 0.32
C SER A 194 -19.99 1.89 1.34
N LYS A 195 -18.78 2.28 1.00
CA LYS A 195 -17.93 3.15 1.82
C LYS A 195 -17.55 4.41 1.04
N VAL A 196 -17.49 5.53 1.72
CA VAL A 196 -16.99 6.78 1.13
C VAL A 196 -15.50 6.90 1.41
N ALA A 197 -14.69 6.97 0.35
CA ALA A 197 -13.28 7.23 0.43
C ALA A 197 -12.98 8.70 0.11
N MET A 198 -12.06 9.30 0.86
CA MET A 198 -11.54 10.64 0.60
C MET A 198 -10.29 10.53 -0.26
N VAL A 199 -10.32 11.12 -1.45
CA VAL A 199 -9.18 11.10 -2.38
C VAL A 199 -8.23 12.24 -2.02
N LEU A 200 -6.96 11.91 -1.90
CA LEU A 200 -5.91 12.85 -1.51
C LEU A 200 -5.21 13.43 -2.74
N ASP A 201 -5.00 14.74 -2.71
CA ASP A 201 -4.06 15.43 -3.59
C ASP A 201 -2.67 15.44 -2.94
N ILE A 202 -1.83 14.50 -3.38
CA ILE A 202 -0.48 14.33 -2.81
C ILE A 202 0.42 15.54 -3.08
N LYS A 203 0.19 16.29 -4.16
CA LYS A 203 0.99 17.49 -4.49
C LYS A 203 0.86 18.58 -3.44
N LYS A 204 -0.28 18.64 -2.76
CA LYS A 204 -0.50 19.61 -1.67
C LYS A 204 0.30 19.32 -0.40
N ILE A 205 0.95 18.18 -0.28
CA ILE A 205 1.79 17.87 0.88
C ILE A 205 2.87 18.94 1.07
N ASP A 206 3.63 19.24 0.02
CA ASP A 206 4.69 20.25 0.09
C ASP A 206 4.18 21.65 0.43
N GLU A 207 3.04 22.03 -0.16
CA GLU A 207 2.44 23.34 0.09
C GLU A 207 2.01 23.50 1.56
N ASN A 208 1.52 22.43 2.15
CA ASN A 208 1.02 22.44 3.51
C ASN A 208 2.14 22.35 4.55
N LEU A 209 3.22 21.63 4.24
CA LEU A 209 4.42 21.58 5.09
C LEU A 209 5.12 22.94 5.13
N THR A 210 5.23 23.63 3.98
CA THR A 210 5.92 24.93 3.90
C THR A 210 5.16 26.07 4.60
N LYS A 211 3.82 25.98 4.69
CA LYS A 211 2.98 27.00 5.35
C LYS A 211 2.91 26.90 6.87
N ARG A 212 3.39 25.81 7.45
CA ARG A 212 3.32 25.53 8.91
C ARG A 212 4.67 25.63 9.61
N ILE A 213 5.72 26.01 8.90
CA ILE A 213 7.01 26.45 9.43
C ILE A 213 6.99 27.97 9.61
#